data_6467f068b174479aa743946fd89c5765
#
_entry.id   6467f068b174479aa743946fd89c5765
#
_cell.length_a   1.000
_cell.length_b   1.000
_cell.length_c   1.000
_cell.angle_alpha   90.00
_cell.angle_beta   90.00
_cell.angle_gamma   90.00
#
_symmetry.space_group_name_H-M   'P 1'
#
loop_
_entity.id
_entity.type
_entity.pdbx_description
1 polymer ?
#
loop_
_entity_poly.entity_id
_entity_poly.type
_entity_poly.pdbx_seq_one_letter_code
_entity_poly.pdbx_strand_id
1 'polypeptide(L)'
;VFAPCDVWDDFLTFVFAHIFAVWWTLSRAGVLLGGESGHFLPYDALNGFILLPFGNFFLRVRTWWYFASRPRREGKKLNTSALVGSIIAVLLALLLLLSALEHLSGADAGFGTLVGNITGFFTNNVNLVDFFFKLLVSLPVGAYIFGLLSGSMRLSPERISERRGFLESLLGQLRIVPARVWSICLAVFIVVYAVFFVMQGGYMFGAFTRTLPVDFTVAEYARQGFFELCRVMALNFVLLWLVTRMSKPPVSERKVSLALCVTLLAESILFAVIALSKLALYIDCFGFTPLRLQSTWLALVLLAGCAAALYSLITGRRSCRAWMIFGAVTLSALCWV
;
A
#
# COMPACT_ATOMS: atom_id res chain seq x y z
N VAL A 1 -20.54 14.82 -19.29
CA VAL A 1 -19.21 15.39 -19.56
C VAL A 1 -18.27 14.70 -18.61
N PHE A 2 -17.66 13.59 -19.04
CA PHE A 2 -16.61 12.91 -18.28
C PHE A 2 -15.37 13.81 -18.33
N ALA A 3 -14.97 14.36 -17.19
CA ALA A 3 -13.66 14.95 -17.05
C ALA A 3 -12.60 13.88 -17.39
N PRO A 4 -11.48 14.22 -18.03
CA PRO A 4 -10.40 13.27 -18.23
C PRO A 4 -10.00 12.71 -16.87
N CYS A 5 -9.96 11.38 -16.74
CA CYS A 5 -9.47 10.70 -15.55
C CYS A 5 -8.11 11.31 -15.22
N ASP A 6 -8.02 11.97 -14.08
CA ASP A 6 -6.75 12.51 -13.64
C ASP A 6 -5.80 11.34 -13.38
N VAL A 7 -4.54 11.47 -13.81
CA VAL A 7 -3.47 10.48 -13.64
C VAL A 7 -3.39 10.00 -12.18
N TRP A 8 -3.84 10.81 -11.23
CA TRP A 8 -3.94 10.48 -9.82
C TRP A 8 -5.02 9.44 -9.49
N ASP A 9 -6.16 9.48 -10.14
CA ASP A 9 -7.26 8.53 -9.90
C ASP A 9 -6.88 7.15 -10.45
N ASP A 10 -6.23 7.09 -11.61
CA ASP A 10 -5.68 5.86 -12.17
C ASP A 10 -4.58 5.28 -11.27
N PHE A 11 -3.68 6.12 -10.74
CA PHE A 11 -2.62 5.71 -9.83
C PHE A 11 -3.19 5.15 -8.51
N LEU A 12 -4.14 5.84 -7.89
CA LEU A 12 -4.78 5.37 -6.66
C LEU A 12 -5.52 4.05 -6.90
N THR A 13 -6.28 3.95 -7.98
CA THR A 13 -6.97 2.71 -8.36
C THR A 13 -5.99 1.57 -8.55
N PHE A 14 -4.85 1.80 -9.20
CA PHE A 14 -3.78 0.81 -9.36
C PHE A 14 -3.19 0.39 -8.01
N VAL A 15 -2.87 1.33 -7.13
CA VAL A 15 -2.33 1.04 -5.78
C VAL A 15 -3.32 0.19 -4.98
N PHE A 16 -4.60 0.53 -5.02
CA PHE A 16 -5.62 -0.23 -4.29
C PHE A 16 -5.86 -1.62 -4.87
N ALA A 17 -5.92 -1.73 -6.19
CA ALA A 17 -6.00 -3.04 -6.84
C ALA A 17 -4.81 -3.92 -6.47
N HIS A 18 -3.62 -3.33 -6.38
CA HIS A 18 -2.41 -4.03 -5.95
C HIS A 18 -2.49 -4.48 -4.48
N ILE A 19 -2.88 -3.58 -3.56
CA ILE A 19 -3.09 -3.91 -2.14
C ILE A 19 -4.10 -5.05 -2.01
N PHE A 20 -5.22 -4.96 -2.71
CA PHE A 20 -6.25 -5.99 -2.69
C PHE A 20 -5.74 -7.32 -3.22
N ALA A 21 -5.03 -7.34 -4.35
CA ALA A 21 -4.47 -8.55 -4.96
C ALA A 21 -3.47 -9.25 -4.03
N VAL A 22 -2.57 -8.48 -3.40
CA VAL A 22 -1.61 -9.00 -2.41
C VAL A 22 -2.35 -9.62 -1.23
N TRP A 23 -3.30 -8.88 -0.64
CA TRP A 23 -4.05 -9.34 0.53
C TRP A 23 -4.92 -10.57 0.25
N TRP A 24 -5.58 -10.59 -0.92
CA TRP A 24 -6.32 -11.73 -1.41
C TRP A 24 -5.42 -12.97 -1.52
N THR A 25 -4.25 -12.81 -2.12
CA THR A 25 -3.27 -13.90 -2.28
C THR A 25 -2.83 -14.47 -0.94
N LEU A 26 -2.44 -13.61 0.03
CA LEU A 26 -2.04 -14.04 1.37
C LEU A 26 -3.16 -14.77 2.11
N SER A 27 -4.38 -14.22 2.03
CA SER A 27 -5.56 -14.79 2.70
C SER A 27 -5.94 -16.14 2.12
N ARG A 28 -5.97 -16.25 0.78
CA ARG A 28 -6.33 -17.51 0.08
C ARG A 28 -5.28 -18.60 0.24
N ALA A 29 -4.01 -18.22 0.29
CA ALA A 29 -2.90 -19.14 0.55
C ALA A 29 -2.78 -19.55 2.04
N GLY A 30 -3.53 -18.93 2.94
CA GLY A 30 -3.47 -19.20 4.38
C GLY A 30 -2.15 -18.75 5.03
N VAL A 31 -1.44 -17.77 4.44
CA VAL A 31 -0.10 -17.35 4.84
C VAL A 31 -0.11 -16.25 5.91
N LEU A 32 -1.29 -15.75 6.26
CA LEU A 32 -1.44 -14.77 7.34
C LEU A 32 -1.07 -15.39 8.68
N LEU A 33 -0.19 -14.75 9.44
CA LEU A 33 0.38 -15.30 10.68
C LEU A 33 -0.65 -15.60 11.76
N GLY A 34 -1.77 -14.91 11.77
CA GLY A 34 -2.88 -15.17 12.70
C GLY A 34 -3.98 -16.07 12.15
N GLY A 35 -3.85 -16.55 10.92
CA GLY A 35 -4.96 -17.15 10.16
C GLY A 35 -5.98 -16.11 9.68
N GLU A 36 -5.90 -14.91 10.20
CA GLU A 36 -6.74 -13.76 9.86
C GLU A 36 -5.94 -12.46 10.01
N SER A 37 -6.40 -11.41 9.33
CA SER A 37 -5.79 -10.09 9.47
C SER A 37 -6.00 -9.55 10.89
N GLY A 38 -4.93 -9.28 11.59
CA GLY A 38 -4.98 -8.89 13.01
C GLY A 38 -3.75 -8.12 13.46
N HIS A 39 -3.29 -8.41 14.66
CA HIS A 39 -2.15 -7.70 15.28
C HIS A 39 -0.79 -7.94 14.59
N PHE A 40 -0.69 -8.94 13.72
CA PHE A 40 0.48 -9.18 12.86
C PHE A 40 0.39 -8.44 11.51
N LEU A 41 -0.60 -7.56 11.31
CA LEU A 41 -0.80 -6.79 10.09
C LEU A 41 0.47 -6.15 9.52
N PRO A 42 1.33 -5.47 10.32
CA PRO A 42 2.56 -4.88 9.78
C PRO A 42 3.53 -5.91 9.20
N TYR A 43 3.63 -7.09 9.85
CA TYR A 43 4.45 -8.18 9.34
C TYR A 43 3.82 -8.82 8.10
N ASP A 44 2.51 -9.07 8.11
CA ASP A 44 1.79 -9.65 6.97
C ASP A 44 1.90 -8.73 5.75
N ALA A 45 1.82 -7.41 5.95
CA ALA A 45 2.06 -6.42 4.90
C ALA A 45 3.51 -6.48 4.39
N LEU A 46 4.50 -6.44 5.28
CA LEU A 46 5.91 -6.56 4.89
C LEU A 46 6.18 -7.87 4.14
N ASN A 47 5.61 -8.98 4.62
CA ASN A 47 5.74 -10.28 4.00
C ASN A 47 5.10 -10.32 2.61
N GLY A 48 3.90 -9.78 2.45
CA GLY A 48 3.15 -9.78 1.19
C GLY A 48 3.69 -8.84 0.14
N PHE A 49 4.07 -7.62 0.54
CA PHE A 49 4.54 -6.61 -0.42
C PHE A 49 6.03 -6.72 -0.73
N ILE A 50 6.84 -7.27 0.18
CA ILE A 50 8.30 -7.25 0.04
C ILE A 50 8.89 -8.65 0.12
N LEU A 51 8.75 -9.35 1.25
CA LEU A 51 9.53 -10.56 1.48
C LEU A 51 9.19 -11.71 0.52
N LEU A 52 7.90 -11.97 0.28
CA LEU A 52 7.48 -13.03 -0.64
C LEU A 52 7.79 -12.71 -2.11
N PRO A 53 7.41 -11.53 -2.65
CA PRO A 53 7.70 -11.21 -4.03
C PRO A 53 9.19 -11.17 -4.33
N PHE A 54 9.96 -10.40 -3.55
CA PHE A 54 11.39 -10.21 -3.81
C PHE A 54 12.24 -11.40 -3.40
N GLY A 55 11.89 -12.12 -2.34
CA GLY A 55 12.56 -13.37 -1.96
C GLY A 55 12.42 -14.49 -3.00
N ASN A 56 11.38 -14.43 -3.83
CA ASN A 56 11.10 -15.39 -4.89
C ASN A 56 11.18 -14.79 -6.30
N PHE A 57 11.74 -13.58 -6.43
CA PHE A 57 11.77 -12.82 -7.68
C PHE A 57 12.40 -13.59 -8.84
N PHE A 58 13.53 -14.23 -8.60
CA PHE A 58 14.24 -15.03 -9.59
C PHE A 58 13.75 -16.47 -9.72
N LEU A 59 12.72 -16.84 -8.98
CA LEU A 59 12.21 -18.21 -8.99
C LEU A 59 11.69 -18.63 -10.38
N ARG A 60 11.06 -17.69 -11.10
CA ARG A 60 10.58 -17.93 -12.47
C ARG A 60 11.72 -18.31 -13.41
N VAL A 61 12.82 -17.56 -13.36
CA VAL A 61 14.03 -17.82 -14.17
C VAL A 61 14.65 -19.15 -13.77
N ARG A 62 14.77 -19.41 -12.48
CA ARG A 62 15.30 -20.67 -11.94
C ARG A 62 14.42 -21.86 -12.30
N THR A 63 13.11 -21.73 -12.28
CA THR A 63 12.16 -22.78 -12.67
C THR A 63 12.25 -23.06 -14.17
N TRP A 64 12.26 -21.99 -14.99
CA TRP A 64 12.45 -22.12 -16.43
C TRP A 64 13.77 -22.82 -16.76
N TRP A 65 14.86 -22.39 -16.12
CA TRP A 65 16.18 -23.00 -16.25
C TRP A 65 16.19 -24.49 -15.87
N TYR A 66 15.53 -24.83 -14.77
CA TYR A 66 15.40 -26.22 -14.31
C TYR A 66 14.63 -27.08 -15.31
N PHE A 67 13.54 -26.58 -15.90
CA PHE A 67 12.81 -27.30 -16.95
C PHE A 67 13.59 -27.38 -18.27
N ALA A 68 14.28 -26.33 -18.65
CA ALA A 68 15.13 -26.30 -19.84
C ALA A 68 16.35 -27.23 -19.72
N SER A 69 16.87 -27.44 -18.52
CA SER A 69 18.03 -28.30 -18.24
C SER A 69 17.67 -29.77 -17.92
N ARG A 70 16.36 -30.09 -17.80
CA ARG A 70 15.94 -31.49 -17.63
C ARG A 70 16.32 -32.31 -18.89
N PRO A 71 17.05 -33.45 -18.75
CA PRO A 71 17.24 -34.34 -19.87
C PRO A 71 15.87 -34.83 -20.33
N ARG A 72 15.52 -34.54 -21.57
CA ARG A 72 14.37 -35.17 -22.23
C ARG A 72 14.65 -36.67 -22.25
N ARG A 73 13.62 -37.49 -22.01
CA ARG A 73 13.69 -38.98 -21.92
C ARG A 73 14.37 -39.68 -23.09
N GLU A 74 14.80 -38.95 -24.12
CA GLU A 74 15.50 -39.44 -25.31
C GLU A 74 16.96 -38.94 -25.38
N GLY A 75 17.72 -38.99 -24.32
CA GLY A 75 19.20 -38.97 -24.35
C GLY A 75 19.88 -37.71 -24.89
N LYS A 76 19.22 -36.70 -25.38
CA LYS A 76 19.82 -35.41 -25.80
C LYS A 76 19.80 -34.44 -24.63
N LYS A 77 20.90 -34.33 -23.91
CA LYS A 77 21.17 -33.19 -23.00
C LYS A 77 21.10 -31.92 -23.83
N LEU A 78 20.11 -31.04 -23.53
CA LEU A 78 20.13 -29.66 -24.02
C LEU A 78 21.42 -29.02 -23.48
N ASN A 79 22.40 -28.85 -24.37
CA ASN A 79 23.63 -28.18 -24.02
C ASN A 79 23.30 -26.69 -23.79
N THR A 80 23.34 -26.28 -22.53
CA THR A 80 22.96 -24.91 -22.11
C THR A 80 23.82 -23.84 -22.79
N SER A 81 25.08 -24.19 -23.03
CA SER A 81 26.00 -23.32 -23.80
C SER A 81 25.55 -23.19 -25.27
N ALA A 82 25.00 -24.26 -25.85
CA ALA A 82 24.44 -24.21 -27.20
C ALA A 82 23.18 -23.33 -27.28
N LEU A 83 22.34 -23.36 -26.25
CA LEU A 83 21.12 -22.52 -26.20
C LEU A 83 21.47 -21.04 -26.01
N VAL A 84 22.37 -20.72 -25.10
CA VAL A 84 22.86 -19.33 -24.93
C VAL A 84 23.61 -18.89 -26.20
N GLY A 85 24.46 -19.75 -26.76
CA GLY A 85 25.16 -19.49 -28.01
C GLY A 85 24.19 -19.27 -29.18
N SER A 86 23.07 -20.01 -29.25
CA SER A 86 22.03 -19.81 -30.27
C SER A 86 21.30 -18.47 -30.09
N ILE A 87 20.99 -18.05 -28.88
CA ILE A 87 20.36 -16.74 -28.61
C ILE A 87 21.30 -15.60 -29.03
N ILE A 88 22.59 -15.69 -28.63
CA ILE A 88 23.61 -14.71 -29.01
C ILE A 88 23.77 -14.69 -30.55
N ALA A 89 23.83 -15.85 -31.18
CA ALA A 89 23.96 -15.96 -32.65
C ALA A 89 22.76 -15.32 -33.36
N VAL A 90 21.52 -15.54 -32.88
CA VAL A 90 20.31 -14.94 -33.45
C VAL A 90 20.34 -13.41 -33.28
N LEU A 91 20.76 -12.90 -32.11
CA LEU A 91 20.88 -11.46 -31.88
C LEU A 91 21.94 -10.82 -32.77
N LEU A 92 23.09 -11.47 -32.91
CA LEU A 92 24.15 -11.00 -33.82
C LEU A 92 23.69 -11.05 -35.28
N ALA A 93 23.01 -12.13 -35.70
CA ALA A 93 22.46 -12.24 -37.02
C ALA A 93 21.41 -11.14 -37.33
N LEU A 94 20.57 -10.82 -36.34
CA LEU A 94 19.60 -9.74 -36.45
C LEU A 94 20.27 -8.37 -36.58
N LEU A 95 21.31 -8.09 -35.82
CA LEU A 95 22.09 -6.85 -35.90
C LEU A 95 22.78 -6.74 -37.27
N LEU A 96 23.39 -7.81 -37.76
CA LEU A 96 24.02 -7.83 -39.07
C LEU A 96 22.98 -7.66 -40.18
N LEU A 97 21.79 -8.26 -40.05
CA LEU A 97 20.70 -8.10 -41.03
C LEU A 97 20.23 -6.65 -41.06
N LEU A 98 20.03 -5.98 -39.92
CA LEU A 98 19.65 -4.57 -39.86
C LEU A 98 20.71 -3.68 -40.54
N SER A 99 21.99 -3.92 -40.26
CA SER A 99 23.08 -3.19 -40.90
C SER A 99 23.11 -3.43 -42.43
N ALA A 100 22.92 -4.69 -42.84
CA ALA A 100 22.86 -5.02 -44.28
C ALA A 100 21.66 -4.33 -44.96
N LEU A 101 20.49 -4.30 -44.35
CA LEU A 101 19.31 -3.60 -44.88
C LEU A 101 19.55 -2.10 -45.02
N GLU A 102 20.24 -1.47 -44.08
CA GLU A 102 20.62 -0.06 -44.18
C GLU A 102 21.55 0.21 -45.34
N HIS A 103 22.59 -0.59 -45.54
CA HIS A 103 23.53 -0.43 -46.63
C HIS A 103 22.92 -0.73 -48.01
N LEU A 104 22.07 -1.77 -48.10
CA LEU A 104 21.35 -2.07 -49.35
C LEU A 104 20.31 -0.99 -49.71
N SER A 105 19.65 -0.40 -48.73
CA SER A 105 18.72 0.70 -48.92
C SER A 105 19.42 1.96 -49.46
N GLY A 106 20.68 2.18 -49.09
CA GLY A 106 21.50 3.27 -49.62
C GLY A 106 22.06 2.98 -51.01
N ALA A 107 22.19 1.69 -51.41
CA ALA A 107 22.75 1.28 -52.69
C ALA A 107 21.73 1.28 -53.83
N ASP A 108 20.46 0.98 -53.57
CA ASP A 108 19.37 0.93 -54.53
C ASP A 108 18.11 1.65 -54.04
N ALA A 109 17.64 2.64 -54.79
CA ALA A 109 16.47 3.44 -54.43
C ALA A 109 15.17 2.62 -54.45
N GLY A 110 15.02 1.63 -55.29
CA GLY A 110 13.87 0.74 -55.35
C GLY A 110 13.80 -0.19 -54.11
N PHE A 111 14.95 -0.72 -53.68
CA PHE A 111 15.06 -1.49 -52.49
C PHE A 111 14.85 -0.62 -51.24
N GLY A 112 15.36 0.61 -51.25
CA GLY A 112 15.13 1.60 -50.19
C GLY A 112 13.66 1.93 -49.99
N THR A 113 12.87 2.09 -51.05
CA THR A 113 11.42 2.32 -50.98
C THR A 113 10.68 1.10 -50.42
N LEU A 114 11.08 -0.12 -50.78
CA LEU A 114 10.50 -1.37 -50.29
C LEU A 114 10.78 -1.56 -48.78
N VAL A 115 12.02 -1.33 -48.38
CA VAL A 115 12.41 -1.37 -46.94
C VAL A 115 11.69 -0.25 -46.18
N GLY A 116 11.59 0.97 -46.75
CA GLY A 116 10.86 2.08 -46.16
C GLY A 116 9.38 1.80 -45.97
N ASN A 117 8.72 1.13 -46.91
CA ASN A 117 7.33 0.71 -46.79
C ASN A 117 7.13 -0.37 -45.68
N ILE A 118 8.03 -1.34 -45.62
CA ILE A 118 7.98 -2.38 -44.56
C ILE A 118 8.26 -1.77 -43.21
N THR A 119 9.30 -0.97 -43.08
CA THR A 119 9.62 -0.30 -41.80
C THR A 119 8.55 0.71 -41.44
N GLY A 120 7.99 1.46 -42.38
CA GLY A 120 6.88 2.36 -42.19
C GLY A 120 5.61 1.66 -41.69
N PHE A 121 5.31 0.47 -42.22
CA PHE A 121 4.21 -0.35 -41.68
C PHE A 121 4.42 -0.70 -40.20
N PHE A 122 5.62 -1.12 -39.83
CA PHE A 122 5.94 -1.45 -38.46
C PHE A 122 6.04 -0.20 -37.57
N THR A 123 6.61 0.89 -38.01
CA THR A 123 6.75 2.12 -37.22
C THR A 123 5.44 2.89 -37.08
N ASN A 124 4.56 2.87 -38.07
CA ASN A 124 3.27 3.54 -37.99
C ASN A 124 2.21 2.75 -37.25
N ASN A 125 2.27 1.41 -37.32
CA ASN A 125 1.29 0.54 -36.66
C ASN A 125 1.79 -0.05 -35.33
N VAL A 126 3.12 -0.16 -35.15
CA VAL A 126 3.72 -0.70 -33.91
C VAL A 126 4.85 0.23 -33.48
N ASN A 127 4.63 0.99 -32.44
CA ASN A 127 5.71 1.75 -31.81
C ASN A 127 6.67 0.76 -31.13
N LEU A 128 7.70 0.31 -31.86
CA LEU A 128 8.66 -0.68 -31.37
C LEU A 128 9.34 -0.23 -30.08
N VAL A 129 9.66 1.06 -29.95
CA VAL A 129 10.27 1.61 -28.73
C VAL A 129 9.31 1.46 -27.55
N ASP A 130 8.06 1.80 -27.73
CA ASP A 130 7.02 1.66 -26.71
C ASP A 130 6.76 0.18 -26.38
N PHE A 131 6.74 -0.69 -27.39
CA PHE A 131 6.62 -2.14 -27.21
C PHE A 131 7.78 -2.71 -26.39
N PHE A 132 9.03 -2.38 -26.74
CA PHE A 132 10.19 -2.86 -25.99
C PHE A 132 10.25 -2.27 -24.58
N PHE A 133 9.87 -1.01 -24.41
CA PHE A 133 9.77 -0.39 -23.08
C PHE A 133 8.73 -1.09 -22.22
N LYS A 134 7.53 -1.33 -22.75
CA LYS A 134 6.46 -2.07 -22.06
C LYS A 134 6.88 -3.50 -21.72
N LEU A 135 7.57 -4.18 -22.66
CA LEU A 135 8.13 -5.52 -22.43
C LEU A 135 9.15 -5.50 -21.30
N LEU A 136 10.09 -4.55 -21.32
CA LEU A 136 11.12 -4.41 -20.31
C LEU A 136 10.53 -4.18 -18.89
N VAL A 137 9.51 -3.33 -18.79
CA VAL A 137 8.81 -3.05 -17.53
C VAL A 137 7.93 -4.21 -17.10
N SER A 138 7.31 -4.95 -18.04
CA SER A 138 6.44 -6.08 -17.71
C SER A 138 7.18 -7.27 -17.10
N LEU A 139 8.47 -7.45 -17.44
CA LEU A 139 9.27 -8.56 -16.91
C LEU A 139 9.45 -8.49 -15.38
N PRO A 140 9.91 -7.38 -14.77
CA PRO A 140 10.01 -7.26 -13.32
C PRO A 140 8.65 -7.29 -12.63
N VAL A 141 7.59 -6.70 -13.22
CA VAL A 141 6.23 -6.79 -12.67
C VAL A 141 5.74 -8.23 -12.67
N GLY A 142 5.93 -8.95 -13.79
CA GLY A 142 5.60 -10.37 -13.88
C GLY A 142 6.40 -11.24 -12.92
N ALA A 143 7.68 -10.93 -12.70
CA ALA A 143 8.53 -11.63 -11.72
C ALA A 143 8.06 -11.38 -10.28
N TYR A 144 7.65 -10.15 -9.96
CA TYR A 144 7.09 -9.76 -8.67
C TYR A 144 5.79 -10.54 -8.38
N ILE A 145 4.83 -10.53 -9.31
CA ILE A 145 3.55 -11.24 -9.15
C ILE A 145 3.79 -12.76 -9.04
N PHE A 146 4.65 -13.31 -9.88
CA PHE A 146 5.00 -14.73 -9.81
C PHE A 146 5.69 -15.09 -8.49
N GLY A 147 6.59 -14.23 -8.00
CA GLY A 147 7.26 -14.38 -6.71
C GLY A 147 6.28 -14.37 -5.53
N LEU A 148 5.29 -13.49 -5.57
CA LEU A 148 4.22 -13.44 -4.58
C LEU A 148 3.40 -14.74 -4.57
N LEU A 149 2.86 -15.14 -5.73
CA LEU A 149 2.01 -16.32 -5.84
C LEU A 149 2.76 -17.61 -5.48
N SER A 150 3.92 -17.84 -6.09
CA SER A 150 4.69 -19.06 -5.84
C SER A 150 5.32 -19.09 -4.45
N GLY A 151 5.69 -17.93 -3.90
CA GLY A 151 6.19 -17.80 -2.53
C GLY A 151 5.11 -18.11 -1.51
N SER A 152 3.90 -17.60 -1.70
CA SER A 152 2.76 -17.89 -0.82
C SER A 152 2.34 -19.37 -0.83
N MET A 153 2.35 -20.01 -2.01
CA MET A 153 2.00 -21.43 -2.15
C MET A 153 3.06 -22.40 -1.59
N ARG A 154 4.30 -21.96 -1.42
CA ARG A 154 5.41 -22.78 -0.91
C ARG A 154 5.58 -22.74 0.60
N LEU A 155 4.92 -21.79 1.26
CA LEU A 155 4.97 -21.70 2.73
C LEU A 155 4.14 -22.81 3.35
N SER A 156 4.83 -23.72 4.05
CA SER A 156 4.13 -24.77 4.80
C SER A 156 3.51 -24.21 6.09
N PRO A 157 2.43 -24.81 6.60
CA PRO A 157 1.80 -24.42 7.85
C PRO A 157 2.77 -24.43 9.04
N GLU A 158 3.73 -25.36 9.05
CA GLU A 158 4.75 -25.47 10.10
C GLU A 158 5.64 -24.22 10.14
N ARG A 159 6.12 -23.77 8.96
CA ARG A 159 6.93 -22.54 8.86
C ARG A 159 6.17 -21.28 9.27
N ILE A 160 4.87 -21.24 8.99
CA ILE A 160 4.02 -20.13 9.42
C ILE A 160 3.90 -20.15 10.94
N SER A 161 3.69 -21.32 11.53
CA SER A 161 3.62 -21.50 12.99
C SER A 161 4.94 -21.14 13.69
N GLU A 162 6.08 -21.59 13.16
CA GLU A 162 7.41 -21.22 13.66
C GLU A 162 7.65 -19.70 13.62
N ARG A 163 7.34 -19.05 12.48
CA ARG A 163 7.46 -17.60 12.34
C ARG A 163 6.54 -16.86 13.32
N ARG A 164 5.33 -17.35 13.51
CA ARG A 164 4.41 -16.80 14.49
C ARG A 164 4.97 -16.90 15.90
N GLY A 165 5.45 -18.07 16.33
CA GLY A 165 6.06 -18.27 17.64
C GLY A 165 7.30 -17.38 17.85
N PHE A 166 8.15 -17.25 16.81
CA PHE A 166 9.30 -16.35 16.86
C PHE A 166 8.88 -14.89 17.03
N LEU A 167 7.90 -14.41 16.29
CA LEU A 167 7.42 -13.03 16.39
C LEU A 167 6.69 -12.78 17.71
N GLU A 168 5.92 -13.74 18.21
CA GLU A 168 5.29 -13.65 19.54
C GLU A 168 6.35 -13.54 20.64
N SER A 169 7.45 -14.30 20.54
CA SER A 169 8.56 -14.20 21.48
C SER A 169 9.27 -12.85 21.41
N LEU A 170 9.53 -12.34 20.19
CA LEU A 170 10.12 -11.01 19.99
C LEU A 170 9.20 -9.91 20.54
N LEU A 171 7.91 -9.96 20.24
CA LEU A 171 6.93 -9.01 20.76
C LEU A 171 6.82 -9.09 22.29
N GLY A 172 6.98 -10.30 22.88
CA GLY A 172 7.07 -10.49 24.33
C GLY A 172 8.31 -9.80 24.92
N GLN A 173 9.45 -9.89 24.24
CA GLN A 173 10.69 -9.23 24.64
C GLN A 173 10.62 -7.70 24.50
N LEU A 174 9.79 -7.16 23.61
CA LEU A 174 9.59 -5.70 23.48
C LEU A 174 8.86 -5.09 24.69
N ARG A 175 8.26 -5.88 25.58
CA ARG A 175 7.62 -5.40 26.81
C ARG A 175 8.67 -5.07 27.89
N ILE A 176 9.46 -4.04 27.63
CA ILE A 176 10.57 -3.62 28.51
C ILE A 176 10.29 -2.32 29.25
N VAL A 177 9.35 -1.51 28.75
CA VAL A 177 9.10 -0.17 29.29
C VAL A 177 8.07 -0.24 30.42
N PRO A 178 8.40 0.25 31.62
CA PRO A 178 7.44 0.29 32.73
C PRO A 178 6.16 1.06 32.33
N ALA A 179 5.00 0.50 32.65
CA ALA A 179 3.71 1.13 32.34
C ALA A 179 3.56 2.54 32.96
N ARG A 180 4.31 2.87 34.01
CA ARG A 180 4.33 4.21 34.61
C ARG A 180 4.91 5.24 33.61
N VAL A 181 5.99 4.90 32.91
CA VAL A 181 6.61 5.79 31.91
C VAL A 181 5.60 6.08 30.79
N TRP A 182 4.95 5.05 30.25
CA TRP A 182 3.89 5.23 29.26
C TRP A 182 2.71 6.06 29.76
N SER A 183 2.31 5.89 31.03
CA SER A 183 1.24 6.71 31.61
C SER A 183 1.62 8.18 31.70
N ILE A 184 2.89 8.51 32.02
CA ILE A 184 3.39 9.90 32.00
C ILE A 184 3.39 10.44 30.57
N CYS A 185 3.92 9.69 29.61
CA CYS A 185 3.90 10.09 28.20
C CYS A 185 2.48 10.38 27.69
N LEU A 186 1.55 9.47 27.93
CA LEU A 186 0.14 9.64 27.56
C LEU A 186 -0.48 10.87 28.22
N ALA A 187 -0.24 11.07 29.51
CA ALA A 187 -0.73 12.24 30.24
C ALA A 187 -0.21 13.55 29.64
N VAL A 188 1.06 13.61 29.23
CA VAL A 188 1.63 14.78 28.57
C VAL A 188 0.91 15.04 27.23
N PHE A 189 0.68 14.03 26.39
CA PHE A 189 -0.05 14.19 25.13
C PHE A 189 -1.47 14.71 25.38
N ILE A 190 -2.20 14.09 26.32
CA ILE A 190 -3.57 14.49 26.66
C ILE A 190 -3.59 15.95 27.15
N VAL A 191 -2.67 16.35 28.04
CA VAL A 191 -2.61 17.73 28.51
C VAL A 191 -2.29 18.72 27.37
N VAL A 192 -1.37 18.36 26.49
CA VAL A 192 -1.05 19.19 25.30
C VAL A 192 -2.27 19.36 24.41
N TYR A 193 -3.01 18.27 24.16
CA TYR A 193 -4.21 18.34 23.34
C TYR A 193 -5.34 19.12 24.04
N ALA A 194 -5.53 18.93 25.33
CA ALA A 194 -6.50 19.72 26.12
C ALA A 194 -6.17 21.22 26.06
N VAL A 195 -4.91 21.61 26.25
CA VAL A 195 -4.45 23.00 26.12
C VAL A 195 -4.71 23.50 24.69
N PHE A 196 -4.39 22.69 23.69
CA PHE A 196 -4.64 23.03 22.29
C PHE A 196 -6.14 23.27 22.01
N PHE A 197 -7.03 22.39 22.51
CA PHE A 197 -8.47 22.57 22.39
C PHE A 197 -8.98 23.85 23.08
N VAL A 198 -8.45 24.17 24.24
CA VAL A 198 -8.82 25.40 24.97
C VAL A 198 -8.34 26.65 24.22
N MET A 199 -7.11 26.66 23.74
CA MET A 199 -6.53 27.83 23.04
C MET A 199 -7.11 28.03 21.66
N GLN A 200 -7.35 26.93 20.93
CA GLN A 200 -7.81 26.95 19.54
C GLN A 200 -9.30 26.66 19.41
N GLY A 201 -10.06 26.58 20.52
CA GLY A 201 -11.46 26.18 20.52
C GLY A 201 -12.31 27.04 19.57
N GLY A 202 -12.21 28.35 19.63
CA GLY A 202 -12.95 29.26 18.73
C GLY A 202 -12.63 29.02 17.25
N TYR A 203 -11.35 28.79 16.93
CA TYR A 203 -10.88 28.48 15.57
C TYR A 203 -11.33 27.09 15.11
N MET A 204 -11.20 26.07 15.95
CA MET A 204 -11.49 24.67 15.58
C MET A 204 -12.99 24.42 15.44
N PHE A 205 -13.79 25.01 16.32
CA PHE A 205 -15.24 24.84 16.32
C PHE A 205 -15.98 25.86 15.42
N GLY A 206 -15.27 26.83 14.81
CA GLY A 206 -15.83 27.83 13.91
C GLY A 206 -16.58 27.23 12.71
N ALA A 207 -16.18 26.03 12.25
CA ALA A 207 -16.90 25.33 11.19
C ALA A 207 -18.32 24.91 11.59
N PHE A 208 -18.58 24.60 12.86
CA PHE A 208 -19.91 24.25 13.36
C PHE A 208 -20.81 25.48 13.49
N THR A 209 -20.23 26.62 13.85
CA THR A 209 -20.97 27.89 14.01
C THR A 209 -21.01 28.75 12.76
N ARG A 210 -20.33 28.26 11.66
CA ARG A 210 -20.14 29.02 10.41
C ARG A 210 -19.50 30.39 10.61
N THR A 211 -18.78 30.58 11.72
CA THR A 211 -18.01 31.79 12.00
C THR A 211 -16.57 31.57 11.57
N LEU A 212 -16.16 32.24 10.49
CA LEU A 212 -14.78 32.19 10.03
C LEU A 212 -13.91 33.19 10.78
N PRO A 213 -12.66 32.84 11.11
CA PRO A 213 -11.67 33.84 11.54
C PRO A 213 -11.45 34.88 10.44
N VAL A 214 -11.28 36.14 10.83
CA VAL A 214 -11.22 37.30 9.92
C VAL A 214 -10.08 37.21 8.88
N ASP A 215 -9.04 36.45 9.19
CA ASP A 215 -7.80 36.39 8.39
C ASP A 215 -7.73 35.19 7.42
N PHE A 216 -8.77 34.36 7.35
CA PHE A 216 -8.73 33.14 6.53
C PHE A 216 -9.85 33.08 5.50
N THR A 217 -9.51 32.65 4.27
CA THR A 217 -10.51 32.19 3.31
C THR A 217 -11.06 30.82 3.73
N VAL A 218 -12.32 30.50 3.37
CA VAL A 218 -12.95 29.19 3.67
C VAL A 218 -12.08 28.03 3.19
N ALA A 219 -11.44 28.18 2.02
CA ALA A 219 -10.60 27.16 1.41
C ALA A 219 -9.31 26.91 2.21
N GLU A 220 -8.64 27.96 2.67
CA GLU A 220 -7.42 27.86 3.49
C GLU A 220 -7.74 27.27 4.86
N TYR A 221 -8.80 27.78 5.50
CA TYR A 221 -9.28 27.29 6.80
C TYR A 221 -9.57 25.79 6.80
N ALA A 222 -10.29 25.30 5.78
CA ALA A 222 -10.66 23.91 5.69
C ALA A 222 -9.46 23.01 5.35
N ARG A 223 -8.65 23.37 4.34
CA ARG A 223 -7.57 22.55 3.82
C ARG A 223 -6.42 22.41 4.80
N GLN A 224 -5.95 23.51 5.39
CA GLN A 224 -4.81 23.50 6.28
C GLN A 224 -5.08 22.69 7.55
N GLY A 225 -6.19 22.96 8.23
CA GLY A 225 -6.52 22.25 9.46
C GLY A 225 -6.87 20.77 9.26
N PHE A 226 -7.43 20.38 8.12
CA PHE A 226 -7.83 18.99 7.85
C PHE A 226 -6.66 18.03 7.87
N PHE A 227 -5.62 18.30 7.06
CA PHE A 227 -4.45 17.40 6.96
C PHE A 227 -3.64 17.33 8.25
N GLU A 228 -3.55 18.45 8.99
CA GLU A 228 -2.88 18.49 10.29
C GLU A 228 -3.57 17.57 11.31
N LEU A 229 -4.89 17.63 11.39
CA LEU A 229 -5.67 16.77 12.29
C LEU A 229 -5.56 15.29 11.89
N CYS A 230 -5.58 14.95 10.60
CA CYS A 230 -5.36 13.59 10.13
C CYS A 230 -3.97 13.06 10.51
N ARG A 231 -2.91 13.89 10.42
CA ARG A 231 -1.56 13.53 10.85
C ARG A 231 -1.48 13.27 12.35
N VAL A 232 -2.11 14.12 13.16
CA VAL A 232 -2.18 13.94 14.61
C VAL A 232 -2.88 12.63 14.96
N MET A 233 -3.99 12.30 14.32
CA MET A 233 -4.67 11.02 14.51
C MET A 233 -3.79 9.82 14.14
N ALA A 234 -3.05 9.90 13.02
CA ALA A 234 -2.11 8.86 12.63
C ALA A 234 -0.98 8.68 13.66
N LEU A 235 -0.43 9.77 14.21
CA LEU A 235 0.56 9.73 15.29
C LEU A 235 -0.03 9.08 16.55
N ASN A 236 -1.27 9.37 16.90
CA ASN A 236 -1.95 8.76 18.04
C ASN A 236 -2.15 7.25 17.88
N PHE A 237 -2.42 6.76 16.65
CA PHE A 237 -2.43 5.32 16.39
C PHE A 237 -1.06 4.68 16.59
N VAL A 238 0.02 5.33 16.14
CA VAL A 238 1.39 4.84 16.37
C VAL A 238 1.71 4.82 17.85
N LEU A 239 1.41 5.90 18.57
CA LEU A 239 1.62 5.99 20.02
C LEU A 239 0.84 4.90 20.76
N LEU A 240 -0.44 4.72 20.44
CA LEU A 240 -1.27 3.68 21.03
C LEU A 240 -0.73 2.28 20.76
N TRP A 241 -0.26 2.03 19.55
CA TRP A 241 0.38 0.77 19.17
C TRP A 241 1.64 0.52 20.00
N LEU A 242 2.53 1.52 20.14
CA LEU A 242 3.74 1.42 20.97
C LEU A 242 3.38 1.13 22.43
N VAL A 243 2.46 1.89 23.00
CA VAL A 243 2.02 1.71 24.39
C VAL A 243 1.46 0.32 24.63
N THR A 244 0.59 -0.17 23.75
CA THR A 244 -0.03 -1.48 23.93
C THR A 244 0.95 -2.63 23.73
N ARG A 245 2.03 -2.44 22.95
CA ARG A 245 3.04 -3.47 22.67
C ARG A 245 4.19 -3.48 23.64
N MET A 246 4.65 -2.31 24.08
CA MET A 246 5.89 -2.17 24.86
C MET A 246 5.65 -2.04 26.36
N SER A 247 4.41 -1.84 26.82
CA SER A 247 4.08 -1.67 28.25
C SER A 247 4.25 -2.96 29.04
N LYS A 248 4.91 -2.84 30.19
CA LYS A 248 5.03 -3.90 31.21
C LYS A 248 4.57 -3.35 32.56
N PRO A 249 3.50 -3.88 33.19
CA PRO A 249 2.56 -4.89 32.67
C PRO A 249 1.71 -4.37 31.48
N PRO A 250 0.94 -5.27 30.82
CA PRO A 250 0.04 -4.90 29.73
C PRO A 250 -0.95 -3.80 30.14
N VAL A 251 -1.35 -2.96 29.16
CA VAL A 251 -2.29 -1.85 29.41
C VAL A 251 -3.61 -2.34 30.03
N SER A 252 -4.09 -3.51 29.60
CA SER A 252 -5.34 -4.11 30.10
C SER A 252 -5.31 -4.44 31.60
N GLU A 253 -4.15 -4.64 32.21
CA GLU A 253 -4.00 -4.96 33.60
C GLU A 253 -3.94 -3.72 34.53
N ARG A 254 -3.77 -2.52 33.93
CA ARG A 254 -3.69 -1.26 34.69
C ARG A 254 -4.79 -0.31 34.32
N LYS A 255 -5.75 -0.10 35.21
CA LYS A 255 -6.89 0.82 35.01
C LYS A 255 -6.46 2.23 34.60
N VAL A 256 -5.38 2.78 35.20
CA VAL A 256 -4.86 4.12 34.87
C VAL A 256 -4.35 4.16 33.44
N SER A 257 -3.52 3.21 33.01
CA SER A 257 -3.01 3.17 31.64
C SER A 257 -4.13 2.98 30.62
N LEU A 258 -5.12 2.14 30.94
CA LEU A 258 -6.29 1.95 30.11
C LEU A 258 -7.12 3.24 29.99
N ALA A 259 -7.39 3.93 31.11
CA ALA A 259 -8.12 5.18 31.10
C ALA A 259 -7.43 6.24 30.25
N LEU A 260 -6.09 6.38 30.36
CA LEU A 260 -5.33 7.33 29.55
C LEU A 260 -5.38 6.98 28.04
N CYS A 261 -5.30 5.70 27.68
CA CYS A 261 -5.47 5.28 26.28
C CYS A 261 -6.88 5.59 25.75
N VAL A 262 -7.91 5.38 26.57
CA VAL A 262 -9.30 5.71 26.22
C VAL A 262 -9.47 7.22 26.05
N THR A 263 -8.89 8.05 26.94
CA THR A 263 -8.92 9.51 26.82
C THR A 263 -8.22 9.98 25.54
N LEU A 264 -7.03 9.47 25.24
CA LEU A 264 -6.32 9.80 23.99
C LEU A 264 -7.15 9.47 22.73
N LEU A 265 -7.86 8.33 22.75
CA LEU A 265 -8.74 7.95 21.65
C LEU A 265 -9.99 8.84 21.57
N ALA A 266 -10.54 9.26 22.71
CA ALA A 266 -11.66 10.22 22.74
C ALA A 266 -11.26 11.58 22.13
N GLU A 267 -10.06 12.08 22.45
CA GLU A 267 -9.49 13.26 21.83
C GLU A 267 -9.25 13.07 20.33
N SER A 268 -8.79 11.88 19.91
CA SER A 268 -8.63 11.54 18.49
C SER A 268 -9.96 11.51 17.74
N ILE A 269 -11.03 11.02 18.36
CA ILE A 269 -12.39 11.09 17.81
C ILE A 269 -12.83 12.54 17.66
N LEU A 270 -12.55 13.39 18.65
CA LEU A 270 -12.87 14.82 18.58
C LEU A 270 -12.11 15.49 17.41
N PHE A 271 -10.84 15.19 17.21
CA PHE A 271 -10.09 15.66 16.03
C PHE A 271 -10.73 15.21 14.71
N ALA A 272 -11.18 13.96 14.62
CA ALA A 272 -11.86 13.44 13.44
C ALA A 272 -13.17 14.19 13.15
N VAL A 273 -13.98 14.46 14.20
CA VAL A 273 -15.25 15.19 14.07
C VAL A 273 -15.00 16.64 13.62
N ILE A 274 -13.97 17.29 14.17
CA ILE A 274 -13.58 18.65 13.76
C ILE A 274 -13.09 18.64 12.30
N ALA A 275 -12.26 17.68 11.90
CA ALA A 275 -11.80 17.56 10.52
C ALA A 275 -12.97 17.37 9.55
N LEU A 276 -13.93 16.51 9.88
CA LEU A 276 -15.14 16.31 9.09
C LEU A 276 -16.02 17.56 9.01
N SER A 277 -16.17 18.33 10.11
CA SER A 277 -16.94 19.57 10.10
C SER A 277 -16.33 20.64 9.22
N LYS A 278 -14.99 20.78 9.24
CA LYS A 278 -14.25 21.68 8.35
C LYS A 278 -14.41 21.29 6.88
N LEU A 279 -14.35 19.98 6.60
CA LEU A 279 -14.52 19.47 5.25
C LEU A 279 -15.97 19.63 4.76
N ALA A 280 -16.97 19.43 5.64
CA ALA A 280 -18.37 19.67 5.33
C ALA A 280 -18.62 21.15 4.96
N LEU A 281 -18.08 22.10 5.75
CA LEU A 281 -18.14 23.52 5.42
C LEU A 281 -17.51 23.83 4.05
N TYR A 282 -16.38 23.17 3.75
CA TYR A 282 -15.70 23.33 2.46
C TYR A 282 -16.54 22.81 1.28
N ILE A 283 -17.20 21.67 1.47
CA ILE A 283 -18.11 21.10 0.46
C ILE A 283 -19.33 21.97 0.27
N ASP A 284 -19.92 22.48 1.35
CA ASP A 284 -21.10 23.39 1.30
C ASP A 284 -20.80 24.67 0.51
N CYS A 285 -19.59 25.24 0.66
CA CYS A 285 -19.24 26.49 0.00
C CYS A 285 -18.78 26.31 -1.46
N PHE A 286 -18.11 25.21 -1.79
CA PHE A 286 -17.44 25.03 -3.09
C PHE A 286 -17.95 23.83 -3.90
N GLY A 287 -18.97 23.11 -3.40
CA GLY A 287 -19.53 21.93 -4.04
C GLY A 287 -18.70 20.67 -3.83
N PHE A 288 -19.18 19.57 -4.39
CA PHE A 288 -18.61 18.25 -4.25
C PHE A 288 -17.60 17.97 -5.37
N THR A 289 -16.40 17.47 -5.04
CA THR A 289 -15.38 17.06 -6.00
C THR A 289 -14.79 15.70 -5.60
N PRO A 290 -14.22 14.92 -6.55
CA PRO A 290 -13.60 13.62 -6.25
C PRO A 290 -12.54 13.69 -5.14
N LEU A 291 -11.68 14.71 -5.13
CA LEU A 291 -10.67 14.90 -4.08
C LEU A 291 -11.27 15.15 -2.69
N ARG A 292 -12.41 15.85 -2.63
CA ARG A 292 -13.13 16.05 -1.37
C ARG A 292 -13.82 14.79 -0.89
N LEU A 293 -14.30 13.97 -1.82
CA LEU A 293 -14.85 12.65 -1.50
C LEU A 293 -13.76 11.73 -0.91
N GLN A 294 -12.58 11.70 -1.52
CA GLN A 294 -11.42 10.94 -1.01
C GLN A 294 -11.00 11.42 0.39
N SER A 295 -10.97 12.74 0.60
CA SER A 295 -10.67 13.33 1.90
C SER A 295 -11.71 12.95 2.96
N THR A 296 -13.00 12.98 2.60
CA THR A 296 -14.11 12.56 3.48
C THR A 296 -13.96 11.09 3.85
N TRP A 297 -13.67 10.24 2.86
CA TRP A 297 -13.43 8.82 3.08
C TRP A 297 -12.27 8.59 4.05
N LEU A 298 -11.13 9.27 3.87
CA LEU A 298 -9.98 9.16 4.76
C LEU A 298 -10.35 9.50 6.21
N ALA A 299 -11.04 10.62 6.44
CA ALA A 299 -11.48 11.02 7.77
C ALA A 299 -12.45 10.02 8.42
N LEU A 300 -13.38 9.47 7.63
CA LEU A 300 -14.31 8.43 8.11
C LEU A 300 -13.60 7.12 8.45
N VAL A 301 -12.60 6.71 7.67
CA VAL A 301 -11.80 5.51 7.98
C VAL A 301 -10.96 5.72 9.24
N LEU A 302 -10.38 6.90 9.45
CA LEU A 302 -9.65 7.24 10.67
C LEU A 302 -10.59 7.26 11.90
N LEU A 303 -11.77 7.85 11.75
CA LEU A 303 -12.81 7.87 12.81
C LEU A 303 -13.25 6.44 13.16
N ALA A 304 -13.55 5.62 12.16
CA ALA A 304 -13.88 4.20 12.36
C ALA A 304 -12.73 3.43 13.01
N GLY A 305 -11.48 3.77 12.69
CA GLY A 305 -10.29 3.21 13.33
C GLY A 305 -10.19 3.55 14.81
N CYS A 306 -10.46 4.81 15.17
CA CYS A 306 -10.52 5.24 16.58
C CYS A 306 -11.62 4.50 17.35
N ALA A 307 -12.81 4.39 16.77
CA ALA A 307 -13.93 3.66 17.38
C ALA A 307 -13.62 2.16 17.54
N ALA A 308 -13.01 1.55 16.50
CA ALA A 308 -12.58 0.14 16.55
C ALA A 308 -11.49 -0.10 17.60
N ALA A 309 -10.52 0.80 17.72
CA ALA A 309 -9.48 0.72 18.74
C ALA A 309 -10.06 0.88 20.15
N LEU A 310 -10.98 1.82 20.33
CA LEU A 310 -11.69 2.03 21.61
C LEU A 310 -12.50 0.80 21.99
N TYR A 311 -13.26 0.23 21.06
CA TYR A 311 -14.00 -1.01 21.28
C TYR A 311 -13.07 -2.16 21.69
N SER A 312 -11.92 -2.29 20.97
CA SER A 312 -10.93 -3.34 21.29
C SER A 312 -10.32 -3.18 22.68
N LEU A 313 -10.02 -1.94 23.11
CA LEU A 313 -9.47 -1.68 24.45
C LEU A 313 -10.45 -1.97 25.57
N ILE A 314 -11.73 -1.63 25.38
CA ILE A 314 -12.76 -1.80 26.40
C ILE A 314 -13.20 -3.27 26.51
N THR A 315 -13.42 -3.93 25.38
CA THR A 315 -13.99 -5.29 25.35
C THR A 315 -12.94 -6.40 25.32
N GLY A 316 -11.68 -6.07 25.04
CA GLY A 316 -10.62 -7.05 24.79
C GLY A 316 -10.78 -7.83 23.47
N ARG A 317 -11.83 -7.55 22.69
CA ARG A 317 -12.09 -8.22 21.39
C ARG A 317 -11.31 -7.58 20.26
N ARG A 318 -10.86 -8.38 19.31
CA ARG A 318 -10.11 -7.91 18.14
C ARG A 318 -11.04 -7.24 17.14
N SER A 319 -10.87 -5.94 16.90
CA SER A 319 -11.69 -5.14 15.96
C SER A 319 -10.94 -4.73 14.69
N CYS A 320 -9.63 -4.96 14.63
CA CYS A 320 -8.79 -4.55 13.50
C CYS A 320 -9.28 -5.10 12.16
N ARG A 321 -9.76 -6.36 12.12
CA ARG A 321 -10.31 -6.99 10.92
C ARG A 321 -11.56 -6.26 10.44
N ALA A 322 -12.49 -5.93 11.34
CA ALA A 322 -13.71 -5.23 10.99
C ALA A 322 -13.40 -3.84 10.42
N TRP A 323 -12.44 -3.12 11.02
CA TRP A 323 -11.97 -1.85 10.50
C TRP A 323 -11.36 -1.95 9.10
N MET A 324 -10.52 -2.97 8.84
CA MET A 324 -9.95 -3.17 7.51
C MET A 324 -11.00 -3.52 6.46
N ILE A 325 -11.99 -4.37 6.79
CA ILE A 325 -13.10 -4.70 5.90
C ILE A 325 -13.90 -3.43 5.59
N PHE A 326 -14.21 -2.62 6.61
CA PHE A 326 -14.88 -1.34 6.43
C PHE A 326 -14.09 -0.43 5.46
N GLY A 327 -12.79 -0.26 5.68
CA GLY A 327 -11.92 0.53 4.80
C GLY A 327 -11.90 0.00 3.36
N ALA A 328 -11.76 -1.32 3.17
CA ALA A 328 -11.72 -1.93 1.85
C ALA A 328 -13.05 -1.81 1.09
N VAL A 329 -14.18 -2.06 1.77
CA VAL A 329 -15.52 -1.98 1.15
C VAL A 329 -15.84 -0.54 0.77
N THR A 330 -15.63 0.41 1.70
CA THR A 330 -15.91 1.83 1.43
C THR A 330 -14.97 2.41 0.37
N LEU A 331 -13.73 1.93 0.30
CA LEU A 331 -12.80 2.29 -0.76
C LEU A 331 -13.23 1.76 -2.12
N SER A 332 -13.66 0.48 -2.15
CA SER A 332 -14.19 -0.09 -3.40
C SER A 332 -15.40 0.69 -3.87
N ALA A 333 -16.30 1.11 -2.96
CA ALA A 333 -17.42 1.97 -3.29
C ALA A 333 -16.98 3.34 -3.83
N LEU A 334 -15.91 3.92 -3.26
CA LEU A 334 -15.35 5.19 -3.70
C LEU A 334 -14.82 5.14 -5.14
N CYS A 335 -14.27 4.00 -5.58
CA CYS A 335 -13.76 3.82 -6.95
C CYS A 335 -14.89 3.71 -8.00
N TRP A 336 -16.15 3.55 -7.59
CA TRP A 336 -17.31 3.46 -8.50
C TRP A 336 -18.05 4.80 -8.67
N VAL A 337 -17.68 5.82 -7.93
CA VAL A 337 -18.27 7.17 -7.95
C VAL A 337 -17.33 8.16 -8.64
#